data_e09a79db6e0ae59371c8da5882ec51c1
#
_entry.id   e09a79db6e0ae59371c8da5882ec51c1
#
_cell.length_a   1.000
_cell.length_b   1.000
_cell.length_c   1.000
_cell.angle_alpha   90.00
_cell.angle_beta   90.00
_cell.angle_gamma   90.00
#
_symmetry.space_group_name_H-M   'P 1'
#
loop_
_entity.id
_entity.type
_entity.pdbx_description
1 polymer ?
#
loop_
_entity_poly.entity_id
_entity_poly.type
_entity_poly.pdbx_seq_one_letter_code
_entity_poly.pdbx_strand_id
1 'polypeptide(L)'
;ADSPRGDAQRVSVDQDVILCYAASGSTVMNRMERTAADNARFSNPDGDSKGVWFSDNRSAPTNVMSWQHPSTFAIQHPISGEMIYPAKGGCWRFGRERLLESLNEYAEYASGDVDIAARVANTSLRSDQVRSDIPDLVLVDPASAAQCARTRIDDGNWPEFFVTATSFGRKSYPPNEGQPARSWWPNDQVGHNREAKSEIKALFSGATPFSTPKPERLLERIIHIGSNPGDIVLDVFAGSGTTAAVAQKMGRRWVTCELLESTFTTFTRPRLEKVLNDQDPGGITRTKGERVDATEAVSYTHL
;
A
#
# COMPACT_ATOMS: atom_id res chain seq x y z
N ALA A 1 20.54 6.05 -9.04
CA ALA A 1 21.09 6.84 -10.14
C ALA A 1 20.02 7.78 -10.69
N ASP A 2 20.40 8.89 -11.30
CA ASP A 2 19.47 9.95 -11.75
C ASP A 2 19.41 10.11 -13.27
N SER A 3 20.23 9.37 -13.99
CA SER A 3 20.24 9.39 -15.45
C SER A 3 20.97 8.16 -16.02
N PRO A 4 20.60 7.71 -17.23
CA PRO A 4 21.32 6.65 -17.93
C PRO A 4 22.80 6.98 -18.10
N ARG A 5 23.66 5.98 -18.04
CA ARG A 5 25.09 6.14 -18.30
C ARG A 5 25.30 6.19 -19.80
N GLY A 6 25.82 7.32 -20.31
CA GLY A 6 26.06 7.53 -21.74
C GLY A 6 27.12 6.61 -22.36
N ASP A 7 27.93 5.95 -21.52
CA ASP A 7 28.97 5.00 -21.91
C ASP A 7 28.51 3.53 -21.86
N ALA A 8 27.26 3.27 -21.49
CA ALA A 8 26.72 1.91 -21.44
C ALA A 8 26.55 1.33 -22.85
N GLN A 9 27.23 0.22 -23.14
CA GLN A 9 27.18 -0.46 -24.45
C GLN A 9 25.87 -1.21 -24.71
N ARG A 10 25.07 -1.45 -23.68
CA ARG A 10 23.79 -2.18 -23.75
C ARG A 10 22.73 -1.46 -22.91
N VAL A 11 22.34 -2.04 -21.78
CA VAL A 11 21.38 -1.46 -20.85
C VAL A 11 22.14 -0.73 -19.75
N SER A 12 21.81 0.54 -19.51
CA SER A 12 22.35 1.28 -18.37
C SER A 12 21.79 0.75 -17.07
N VAL A 13 22.65 0.54 -16.07
CA VAL A 13 22.25 0.23 -14.71
C VAL A 13 22.26 1.55 -13.91
N ASP A 14 21.08 2.09 -13.70
CA ASP A 14 20.81 3.40 -13.07
C ASP A 14 20.00 3.28 -11.78
N GLN A 15 20.06 2.13 -11.14
CA GLN A 15 19.45 1.85 -9.84
C GLN A 15 20.50 1.37 -8.84
N ASP A 16 20.28 1.70 -7.56
CA ASP A 16 20.96 1.08 -6.43
C ASP A 16 20.03 0.00 -5.84
N VAL A 17 20.59 -1.07 -5.28
CA VAL A 17 19.86 -2.14 -4.62
C VAL A 17 20.05 -2.02 -3.12
N ILE A 18 18.95 -2.10 -2.36
CA ILE A 18 18.95 -2.15 -0.90
C ILE A 18 18.55 -3.56 -0.50
N LEU A 19 19.44 -4.25 0.21
CA LEU A 19 19.18 -5.57 0.78
C LEU A 19 18.69 -5.40 2.21
N CYS A 20 17.57 -6.04 2.53
CA CYS A 20 16.99 -6.01 3.86
C CYS A 20 17.04 -7.41 4.48
N TYR A 21 17.58 -7.50 5.67
CA TYR A 21 17.65 -8.73 6.45
C TYR A 21 17.00 -8.52 7.81
N ALA A 22 16.35 -9.55 8.31
CA ALA A 22 15.75 -9.55 9.64
C ALA A 22 16.32 -10.69 10.49
N ALA A 23 16.48 -10.46 11.78
CA ALA A 23 16.97 -11.48 12.71
C ALA A 23 16.00 -12.65 12.89
N SER A 24 14.71 -12.43 12.64
CA SER A 24 13.67 -13.46 12.69
C SER A 24 12.57 -13.21 11.69
N GLY A 25 11.81 -14.25 11.33
CA GLY A 25 10.65 -14.16 10.46
C GLY A 25 9.46 -13.40 11.08
N SER A 26 9.50 -13.10 12.38
CA SER A 26 8.48 -12.31 13.09
C SER A 26 8.74 -10.80 13.07
N THR A 27 9.84 -10.35 12.45
CA THR A 27 10.12 -8.92 12.33
C THR A 27 9.07 -8.24 11.46
N VAL A 28 8.38 -7.25 12.03
CA VAL A 28 7.36 -6.44 11.33
C VAL A 28 8.01 -5.14 10.87
N MET A 29 7.85 -4.82 9.61
CA MET A 29 8.28 -3.54 9.04
C MET A 29 7.16 -2.50 9.19
N ASN A 30 7.52 -1.25 9.47
CA ASN A 30 6.57 -0.16 9.52
C ASN A 30 5.97 0.12 8.13
N ARG A 31 4.71 0.49 8.12
CA ARG A 31 3.99 0.86 6.91
C ARG A 31 4.24 2.33 6.57
N MET A 32 4.20 2.62 5.28
CA MET A 32 4.26 3.99 4.78
C MET A 32 2.90 4.67 4.93
N GLU A 33 2.89 5.94 5.24
CA GLU A 33 1.67 6.75 5.20
C GLU A 33 1.09 6.80 3.79
N ARG A 34 -0.22 6.90 3.70
CA ARG A 34 -0.93 7.03 2.44
C ARG A 34 -0.92 8.49 1.99
N THR A 35 -0.60 8.71 0.73
CA THR A 35 -0.64 10.03 0.12
C THR A 35 -2.05 10.37 -0.37
N ALA A 36 -2.30 11.64 -0.69
CA ALA A 36 -3.54 12.07 -1.34
C ALA A 36 -3.78 11.33 -2.67
N ALA A 37 -2.72 11.05 -3.43
CA ALA A 37 -2.80 10.26 -4.66
C ALA A 37 -3.24 8.80 -4.41
N ASP A 38 -2.77 8.18 -3.33
CA ASP A 38 -3.22 6.83 -2.94
C ASP A 38 -4.69 6.80 -2.53
N ASN A 39 -5.21 7.92 -2.05
CA ASN A 39 -6.57 8.06 -1.57
C ASN A 39 -7.54 8.61 -2.63
N ALA A 40 -7.07 9.13 -3.74
CA ALA A 40 -7.88 9.80 -4.76
C ALA A 40 -9.01 8.93 -5.35
N ARG A 41 -8.87 7.61 -5.34
CA ARG A 41 -9.90 6.67 -5.83
C ARG A 41 -11.03 6.37 -4.85
N PHE A 42 -10.89 6.79 -3.59
CA PHE A 42 -11.89 6.52 -2.56
C PHE A 42 -12.86 7.68 -2.47
N SER A 43 -14.15 7.36 -2.38
CA SER A 43 -15.24 8.31 -2.18
C SER A 43 -16.29 7.71 -1.25
N ASN A 44 -17.27 8.48 -0.83
CA ASN A 44 -18.37 7.97 -0.01
C ASN A 44 -19.71 8.41 -0.64
N PRO A 45 -20.10 7.80 -1.78
CA PRO A 45 -21.28 8.23 -2.52
C PRO A 45 -22.60 7.88 -1.80
N ASP A 46 -22.59 6.93 -0.89
CA ASP A 46 -23.76 6.42 -0.18
C ASP A 46 -23.74 6.76 1.33
N GLY A 47 -22.86 7.64 1.78
CA GLY A 47 -22.77 8.04 3.18
C GLY A 47 -22.41 6.89 4.14
N ASP A 48 -21.65 5.89 3.68
CA ASP A 48 -21.26 4.74 4.48
C ASP A 48 -20.59 5.16 5.78
N SER A 49 -21.09 4.65 6.90
CA SER A 49 -20.57 4.97 8.23
C SER A 49 -19.14 4.48 8.48
N LYS A 50 -18.66 3.49 7.70
CA LYS A 50 -17.28 3.03 7.72
C LYS A 50 -16.31 3.99 7.01
N GLY A 51 -16.83 4.98 6.28
CA GLY A 51 -16.07 6.02 5.62
C GLY A 51 -15.96 5.82 4.09
N VAL A 52 -14.87 6.37 3.52
CA VAL A 52 -14.66 6.33 2.07
C VAL A 52 -14.28 4.93 1.57
N TRP A 53 -14.74 4.59 0.36
CA TRP A 53 -14.48 3.31 -0.29
C TRP A 53 -14.37 3.47 -1.81
N PHE A 54 -13.97 2.42 -2.51
CA PHE A 54 -14.10 2.33 -3.97
C PHE A 54 -14.67 0.98 -4.38
N SER A 55 -15.33 0.92 -5.54
CA SER A 55 -15.82 -0.33 -6.09
C SER A 55 -14.65 -1.17 -6.58
N ASP A 56 -14.38 -2.26 -5.90
CA ASP A 56 -13.30 -3.19 -6.20
C ASP A 56 -13.83 -4.47 -6.86
N ASN A 57 -12.95 -5.26 -7.40
CA ASN A 57 -13.28 -6.51 -8.05
C ASN A 57 -13.95 -7.49 -7.06
N ARG A 58 -15.16 -7.95 -7.40
CA ARG A 58 -15.92 -8.94 -6.65
C ARG A 58 -15.29 -10.34 -6.68
N SER A 59 -14.46 -10.61 -7.70
CA SER A 59 -13.76 -11.88 -7.88
C SER A 59 -12.28 -11.74 -7.59
N ALA A 60 -11.67 -12.80 -7.07
CA ALA A 60 -10.22 -12.95 -6.95
C ALA A 60 -9.73 -13.98 -7.98
N PRO A 61 -8.53 -13.80 -8.57
CA PRO A 61 -7.92 -14.85 -9.34
C PRO A 61 -7.68 -16.06 -8.44
N THR A 62 -7.93 -17.25 -8.96
CA THR A 62 -7.62 -18.52 -8.29
C THR A 62 -6.37 -19.12 -8.89
N ASN A 63 -5.59 -19.79 -8.05
CA ASN A 63 -4.46 -20.59 -8.50
C ASN A 63 -4.94 -21.86 -9.24
N VAL A 64 -4.02 -22.68 -9.68
CA VAL A 64 -4.26 -23.93 -10.40
C VAL A 64 -5.30 -24.86 -9.74
N MET A 65 -5.53 -24.73 -8.44
CA MET A 65 -6.50 -25.49 -7.65
C MET A 65 -7.84 -24.79 -7.45
N SER A 66 -8.24 -23.91 -8.35
CA SER A 66 -9.49 -23.12 -8.25
C SER A 66 -10.75 -23.97 -8.08
N TRP A 67 -10.77 -25.18 -8.62
CA TRP A 67 -11.87 -26.13 -8.46
C TRP A 67 -12.08 -26.61 -7.02
N GLN A 68 -11.05 -26.56 -6.18
CA GLN A 68 -11.13 -26.88 -4.77
C GLN A 68 -11.69 -25.69 -3.94
N HIS A 69 -11.72 -24.50 -4.53
CA HIS A 69 -12.20 -23.33 -3.82
C HIS A 69 -13.72 -23.32 -3.77
N PRO A 70 -14.34 -23.23 -2.56
CA PRO A 70 -15.79 -23.31 -2.41
C PRO A 70 -16.56 -22.11 -3.00
N SER A 71 -15.89 -21.01 -3.33
CA SER A 71 -16.52 -19.76 -3.76
C SER A 71 -16.63 -19.63 -5.29
N THR A 72 -17.04 -20.68 -6.00
CA THR A 72 -17.29 -20.69 -7.46
C THR A 72 -18.76 -20.89 -7.82
N PHE A 73 -19.66 -20.86 -6.87
CA PHE A 73 -21.11 -20.98 -7.04
C PHE A 73 -21.70 -19.75 -7.74
N ALA A 74 -22.91 -19.91 -8.31
CA ALA A 74 -23.65 -18.79 -8.89
C ALA A 74 -24.53 -18.09 -7.85
N ILE A 75 -24.85 -16.84 -8.11
CA ILE A 75 -25.77 -16.01 -7.34
C ILE A 75 -26.81 -15.44 -8.29
N GLN A 76 -28.09 -15.70 -8.04
CA GLN A 76 -29.16 -15.11 -8.83
C GLN A 76 -29.22 -13.59 -8.56
N HIS A 77 -29.15 -12.83 -9.64
CA HIS A 77 -29.16 -11.38 -9.57
C HIS A 77 -30.57 -10.84 -9.33
N PRO A 78 -30.80 -9.97 -8.31
CA PRO A 78 -32.14 -9.60 -7.92
C PRO A 78 -32.91 -8.76 -8.96
N ILE A 79 -32.18 -8.01 -9.82
CA ILE A 79 -32.85 -7.15 -10.83
C ILE A 79 -33.04 -7.88 -12.17
N SER A 80 -32.02 -8.60 -12.65
CA SER A 80 -32.09 -9.28 -13.94
C SER A 80 -32.64 -10.70 -13.87
N GLY A 81 -32.59 -11.34 -12.69
CA GLY A 81 -32.91 -12.76 -12.51
C GLY A 81 -31.86 -13.73 -13.03
N GLU A 82 -30.79 -13.22 -13.65
CA GLU A 82 -29.72 -14.04 -14.21
C GLU A 82 -28.82 -14.64 -13.13
N MET A 83 -28.28 -15.83 -13.40
CA MET A 83 -27.29 -16.45 -12.55
C MET A 83 -25.91 -15.85 -12.83
N ILE A 84 -25.38 -15.10 -11.88
CA ILE A 84 -24.08 -14.45 -11.98
C ILE A 84 -23.00 -15.34 -11.35
N TYR A 85 -21.95 -15.58 -12.11
CA TYR A 85 -20.77 -16.33 -11.69
C TYR A 85 -19.60 -15.40 -11.36
N PRO A 86 -18.59 -15.85 -10.60
CA PRO A 86 -17.35 -15.13 -10.49
C PRO A 86 -16.66 -14.99 -11.86
N ALA A 87 -15.73 -14.06 -11.99
CA ALA A 87 -14.98 -13.90 -13.23
C ALA A 87 -14.31 -15.21 -13.65
N LYS A 88 -14.27 -15.48 -14.95
CA LYS A 88 -13.67 -16.68 -15.52
C LYS A 88 -12.22 -16.85 -15.03
N GLY A 89 -11.89 -18.02 -14.52
CA GLY A 89 -10.60 -18.29 -13.87
C GLY A 89 -10.48 -17.71 -12.45
N GLY A 90 -11.58 -17.27 -11.84
CA GLY A 90 -11.63 -16.71 -10.51
C GLY A 90 -12.64 -17.36 -9.58
N CYS A 91 -12.70 -16.87 -8.37
CA CYS A 91 -13.70 -17.20 -7.36
C CYS A 91 -14.24 -15.91 -6.72
N TRP A 92 -15.37 -15.99 -6.02
CA TRP A 92 -15.81 -14.88 -5.19
C TRP A 92 -14.76 -14.56 -4.12
N ARG A 93 -14.55 -13.27 -3.82
CA ARG A 93 -13.61 -12.86 -2.77
C ARG A 93 -14.08 -13.22 -1.36
N PHE A 94 -15.38 -13.41 -1.18
CA PHE A 94 -15.96 -13.79 0.09
C PHE A 94 -16.48 -15.23 0.03
N GLY A 95 -16.44 -15.89 1.16
CA GLY A 95 -17.12 -17.18 1.34
C GLY A 95 -18.65 -17.03 1.22
N ARG A 96 -19.32 -18.17 1.02
CA ARG A 96 -20.75 -18.20 0.75
C ARG A 96 -21.58 -17.58 1.88
N GLU A 97 -21.23 -17.84 3.12
CA GLU A 97 -21.94 -17.34 4.32
C GLU A 97 -21.90 -15.81 4.36
N ARG A 98 -20.72 -15.21 4.18
CA ARG A 98 -20.57 -13.75 4.20
C ARG A 98 -21.26 -13.07 3.02
N LEU A 99 -21.27 -13.71 1.84
CA LEU A 99 -22.04 -13.20 0.70
C LEU A 99 -23.54 -13.26 0.99
N LEU A 100 -24.01 -14.35 1.58
CA LEU A 100 -25.41 -14.51 1.94
C LEU A 100 -25.86 -13.47 2.97
N GLU A 101 -25.06 -13.18 3.98
CA GLU A 101 -25.33 -12.10 4.95
C GLU A 101 -25.56 -10.76 4.25
N SER A 102 -24.66 -10.37 3.33
CA SER A 102 -24.79 -9.12 2.57
C SER A 102 -25.98 -9.13 1.59
N LEU A 103 -26.26 -10.27 0.97
CA LEU A 103 -27.35 -10.41 0.02
C LEU A 103 -28.73 -10.44 0.71
N ASN A 104 -28.83 -10.98 1.92
CA ASN A 104 -30.04 -10.99 2.70
C ASN A 104 -30.52 -9.59 3.13
N GLU A 105 -29.67 -8.59 3.01
CA GLU A 105 -30.08 -7.18 3.14
C GLU A 105 -30.97 -6.71 1.96
N TYR A 106 -30.92 -7.37 0.79
CA TYR A 106 -31.79 -7.09 -0.34
C TYR A 106 -33.00 -8.00 -0.41
N ALA A 107 -32.78 -9.30 -0.17
CA ALA A 107 -33.79 -10.31 -0.35
C ALA A 107 -33.40 -11.62 0.36
N GLU A 108 -34.39 -12.47 0.60
CA GLU A 108 -34.14 -13.83 1.07
C GLU A 108 -33.62 -14.72 -0.07
N TYR A 109 -32.48 -15.38 0.20
CA TYR A 109 -31.87 -16.35 -0.70
C TYR A 109 -31.94 -17.76 -0.13
N ALA A 110 -32.24 -18.72 -0.98
CA ALA A 110 -32.22 -20.15 -0.67
C ALA A 110 -31.07 -20.85 -1.42
N SER A 111 -30.78 -22.08 -0.99
CA SER A 111 -29.91 -22.98 -1.74
C SER A 111 -30.65 -23.52 -2.97
N GLY A 112 -30.09 -23.25 -4.15
CA GLY A 112 -30.58 -23.74 -5.43
C GLY A 112 -29.80 -24.97 -5.89
N ASP A 113 -30.28 -25.59 -6.96
CA ASP A 113 -29.59 -26.70 -7.61
C ASP A 113 -28.29 -26.25 -8.28
N VAL A 114 -27.34 -27.16 -8.40
CA VAL A 114 -26.07 -26.92 -9.09
C VAL A 114 -26.21 -27.28 -10.56
N ASP A 115 -26.22 -26.28 -11.41
CA ASP A 115 -26.08 -26.50 -12.86
C ASP A 115 -24.62 -26.67 -13.25
N ILE A 116 -24.17 -27.94 -13.35
CA ILE A 116 -22.79 -28.29 -13.70
C ILE A 116 -22.41 -27.72 -15.07
N ALA A 117 -23.32 -27.79 -16.06
CA ALA A 117 -23.02 -27.35 -17.41
C ALA A 117 -22.87 -25.84 -17.48
N ALA A 118 -23.75 -25.09 -16.83
CA ALA A 118 -23.68 -23.63 -16.74
C ALA A 118 -22.42 -23.19 -15.94
N ARG A 119 -22.07 -23.90 -14.85
CA ARG A 119 -20.89 -23.59 -14.06
C ARG A 119 -19.60 -23.80 -14.88
N VAL A 120 -19.50 -24.89 -15.66
CA VAL A 120 -18.39 -25.14 -16.58
C VAL A 120 -18.31 -24.04 -17.67
N ALA A 121 -19.44 -23.66 -18.24
CA ALA A 121 -19.48 -22.65 -19.31
C ALA A 121 -19.01 -21.25 -18.81
N ASN A 122 -19.37 -20.88 -17.58
CA ASN A 122 -19.11 -19.57 -17.01
C ASN A 122 -17.85 -19.45 -16.16
N THR A 123 -17.21 -20.57 -15.81
CA THR A 123 -15.94 -20.60 -15.07
C THR A 123 -14.85 -21.28 -15.92
N SER A 124 -13.66 -21.44 -15.40
CA SER A 124 -12.61 -22.23 -16.07
C SER A 124 -12.55 -23.69 -15.58
N LEU A 125 -13.60 -24.14 -14.89
CA LEU A 125 -13.67 -25.50 -14.34
C LEU A 125 -14.07 -26.53 -15.40
N ARG A 126 -13.54 -27.73 -15.27
CA ARG A 126 -14.06 -28.92 -15.98
C ARG A 126 -15.20 -29.53 -15.16
N SER A 127 -16.03 -30.34 -15.78
CA SER A 127 -17.19 -30.99 -15.13
C SER A 127 -16.81 -31.81 -13.88
N ASP A 128 -15.66 -32.49 -13.93
CA ASP A 128 -15.10 -33.25 -12.79
C ASP A 128 -14.55 -32.38 -11.66
N GLN A 129 -14.40 -31.09 -11.88
CA GLN A 129 -13.90 -30.12 -10.93
C GLN A 129 -15.00 -29.30 -10.26
N VAL A 130 -16.23 -29.40 -10.72
CA VAL A 130 -17.35 -28.65 -10.14
C VAL A 130 -17.75 -29.23 -8.79
N ARG A 131 -17.78 -28.38 -7.76
CA ARG A 131 -18.22 -28.72 -6.41
C ARG A 131 -19.76 -28.77 -6.37
N SER A 132 -20.33 -29.96 -6.57
CA SER A 132 -21.78 -30.18 -6.51
C SER A 132 -22.35 -30.11 -5.08
N ASP A 133 -21.48 -30.19 -4.07
CA ASP A 133 -21.82 -30.00 -2.67
C ASP A 133 -21.94 -28.52 -2.24
N ILE A 134 -21.62 -27.58 -3.13
CA ILE A 134 -21.77 -26.14 -2.90
C ILE A 134 -22.94 -25.63 -3.76
N PRO A 135 -24.15 -25.46 -3.18
CA PRO A 135 -25.33 -25.01 -3.91
C PRO A 135 -25.20 -23.56 -4.36
N ASP A 136 -25.85 -23.24 -5.48
CA ASP A 136 -26.01 -21.88 -5.95
C ASP A 136 -26.97 -21.09 -5.03
N LEU A 137 -26.95 -19.78 -5.07
CA LEU A 137 -27.85 -18.91 -4.33
C LEU A 137 -28.97 -18.43 -5.25
N VAL A 138 -30.19 -18.80 -4.94
CA VAL A 138 -31.41 -18.42 -5.68
C VAL A 138 -32.35 -17.59 -4.82
N LEU A 139 -33.08 -16.68 -5.45
CA LEU A 139 -34.04 -15.82 -4.79
C LEU A 139 -35.30 -16.61 -4.41
N VAL A 140 -35.78 -16.40 -3.18
CA VAL A 140 -37.07 -16.96 -2.72
C VAL A 140 -38.24 -16.20 -3.35
N ASP A 141 -38.17 -14.86 -3.39
CA ASP A 141 -39.14 -13.99 -4.07
C ASP A 141 -38.41 -12.99 -5.01
N PRO A 142 -38.28 -13.34 -6.29
CA PRO A 142 -37.60 -12.46 -7.27
C PRO A 142 -38.25 -11.09 -7.47
N ALA A 143 -39.59 -10.98 -7.32
CA ALA A 143 -40.30 -9.71 -7.55
C ALA A 143 -40.00 -8.72 -6.41
N SER A 144 -40.10 -9.17 -5.17
CA SER A 144 -39.77 -8.37 -3.99
C SER A 144 -38.25 -8.01 -3.98
N ALA A 145 -37.39 -8.95 -4.34
CA ALA A 145 -35.95 -8.75 -4.44
C ALA A 145 -35.60 -7.65 -5.45
N ALA A 146 -36.22 -7.66 -6.62
CA ALA A 146 -35.98 -6.66 -7.66
C ALA A 146 -36.41 -5.25 -7.20
N GLN A 147 -37.52 -5.15 -6.53
CA GLN A 147 -38.01 -3.86 -6.00
C GLN A 147 -37.08 -3.34 -4.89
N CYS A 148 -36.73 -4.16 -3.93
CA CYS A 148 -35.81 -3.79 -2.84
C CYS A 148 -34.44 -3.35 -3.38
N ALA A 149 -33.87 -4.11 -4.32
CA ALA A 149 -32.57 -3.77 -4.91
C ALA A 149 -32.59 -2.43 -5.65
N ARG A 150 -33.63 -2.13 -6.42
CA ARG A 150 -33.80 -0.82 -7.11
C ARG A 150 -33.90 0.31 -6.10
N THR A 151 -34.78 0.19 -5.11
CA THR A 151 -34.92 1.18 -4.03
C THR A 151 -33.58 1.47 -3.34
N ARG A 152 -32.83 0.44 -2.97
CA ARG A 152 -31.51 0.62 -2.34
C ARG A 152 -30.48 1.27 -3.24
N ILE A 153 -30.50 0.98 -4.54
CA ILE A 153 -29.63 1.65 -5.52
C ILE A 153 -29.98 3.14 -5.61
N ASP A 154 -31.29 3.45 -5.71
CA ASP A 154 -31.77 4.83 -5.82
C ASP A 154 -31.51 5.65 -4.55
N ASP A 155 -31.68 5.04 -3.39
CA ASP A 155 -31.42 5.65 -2.08
C ASP A 155 -29.93 5.74 -1.72
N GLY A 156 -29.04 5.09 -2.48
CA GLY A 156 -27.62 5.05 -2.18
C GLY A 156 -27.28 4.30 -0.90
N ASN A 157 -28.10 3.36 -0.46
CA ASN A 157 -27.88 2.57 0.75
C ASN A 157 -27.34 1.17 0.41
N TRP A 158 -26.02 1.06 0.24
CA TRP A 158 -25.38 -0.12 -0.27
C TRP A 158 -24.60 -0.89 0.81
N PRO A 159 -24.80 -2.23 0.95
CA PRO A 159 -23.95 -3.07 1.80
C PRO A 159 -22.54 -3.24 1.21
N GLU A 160 -21.66 -3.90 1.91
CA GLU A 160 -20.27 -4.12 1.47
C GLU A 160 -20.19 -4.91 0.16
N PHE A 161 -21.06 -5.90 -0.03
CA PHE A 161 -21.27 -6.57 -1.32
C PHE A 161 -22.61 -6.13 -1.87
N PHE A 162 -22.61 -5.28 -2.87
CA PHE A 162 -23.78 -4.57 -3.33
C PHE A 162 -24.22 -4.95 -4.74
N VAL A 163 -25.51 -4.75 -4.99
CA VAL A 163 -26.15 -4.98 -6.31
C VAL A 163 -25.89 -3.76 -7.20
N THR A 164 -25.49 -4.02 -8.44
CA THR A 164 -25.46 -3.01 -9.52
C THR A 164 -26.59 -3.30 -10.50
N ALA A 165 -26.75 -2.52 -11.57
CA ALA A 165 -27.81 -2.76 -12.55
C ALA A 165 -27.74 -4.16 -13.22
N THR A 166 -26.55 -4.71 -13.40
CA THR A 166 -26.33 -5.96 -14.17
C THR A 166 -25.47 -6.98 -13.45
N SER A 167 -24.97 -6.67 -12.26
CA SER A 167 -24.03 -7.54 -11.56
C SER A 167 -23.93 -7.17 -10.07
N PHE A 168 -22.80 -7.54 -9.47
CA PHE A 168 -22.48 -7.18 -8.08
C PHE A 168 -21.19 -6.38 -8.03
N GLY A 169 -21.09 -5.49 -7.06
CA GLY A 169 -19.91 -4.76 -6.70
C GLY A 169 -19.45 -5.10 -5.27
N ARG A 170 -18.25 -4.69 -4.91
CA ARG A 170 -17.70 -4.85 -3.56
C ARG A 170 -17.07 -3.53 -3.12
N LYS A 171 -17.42 -3.07 -1.93
CA LYS A 171 -16.73 -1.96 -1.29
C LYS A 171 -15.35 -2.39 -0.83
N SER A 172 -14.35 -1.60 -1.13
CA SER A 172 -13.00 -1.75 -0.59
C SER A 172 -12.59 -0.45 0.08
N TYR A 173 -12.34 -0.52 1.37
CA TYR A 173 -11.97 0.62 2.20
C TYR A 173 -10.46 0.82 2.21
N PRO A 174 -9.95 2.04 2.43
CA PRO A 174 -8.53 2.26 2.62
C PRO A 174 -8.06 1.50 3.87
N PRO A 175 -6.88 0.85 3.81
CA PRO A 175 -6.33 0.20 5.00
C PRO A 175 -5.95 1.27 6.05
N ASN A 176 -6.39 1.06 7.30
CA ASN A 176 -6.16 1.99 8.41
C ASN A 176 -4.67 2.13 8.80
N GLU A 177 -3.89 1.10 8.56
CA GLU A 177 -2.49 1.02 8.99
C GLU A 177 -1.48 1.54 7.96
N GLY A 178 -1.92 2.29 6.94
CA GLY A 178 -1.05 2.70 5.84
C GLY A 178 -0.82 1.57 4.81
N GLN A 179 0.26 1.65 4.04
CA GLN A 179 0.58 0.70 2.98
C GLN A 179 1.99 0.14 3.13
N PRO A 180 2.24 -1.12 2.74
CA PRO A 180 3.59 -1.66 2.71
C PRO A 180 4.50 -0.80 1.83
N ALA A 181 5.77 -0.68 2.21
CA ALA A 181 6.76 -0.03 1.36
C ALA A 181 6.87 -0.78 0.02
N ARG A 182 6.91 -0.04 -1.08
CA ARG A 182 7.09 -0.62 -2.41
C ARG A 182 8.54 -1.07 -2.60
N SER A 183 8.78 -2.03 -3.47
CA SER A 183 10.14 -2.46 -3.83
C SER A 183 10.87 -1.49 -4.76
N TRP A 184 10.14 -0.61 -5.45
CA TRP A 184 10.70 0.42 -6.33
C TRP A 184 10.51 1.80 -5.73
N TRP A 185 11.62 2.53 -5.56
CA TRP A 185 11.67 3.88 -5.01
C TRP A 185 12.27 4.84 -6.03
N PRO A 186 11.45 5.60 -6.74
CA PRO A 186 11.94 6.55 -7.73
C PRO A 186 12.64 7.75 -7.09
N ASN A 187 13.52 8.38 -7.82
CA ASN A 187 14.40 9.45 -7.32
C ASN A 187 13.67 10.73 -6.91
N ASP A 188 12.50 11.01 -7.48
CA ASP A 188 11.64 12.12 -7.07
C ASP A 188 11.10 11.93 -5.64
N GLN A 189 10.97 10.68 -5.17
CA GLN A 189 10.52 10.37 -3.81
C GLN A 189 11.67 10.29 -2.80
N VAL A 190 12.80 9.69 -3.17
CA VAL A 190 13.89 9.40 -2.22
C VAL A 190 15.17 10.20 -2.47
N GLY A 191 15.17 11.06 -3.46
CA GLY A 191 16.35 11.83 -3.84
C GLY A 191 17.36 11.04 -4.67
N HIS A 192 18.43 11.70 -5.04
CA HIS A 192 19.52 11.16 -5.84
C HIS A 192 20.87 11.71 -5.37
N ASN A 193 21.98 11.15 -5.85
CA ASN A 193 23.33 11.50 -5.41
C ASN A 193 23.70 12.97 -5.61
N ARG A 194 23.14 13.64 -6.63
CA ARG A 194 23.38 15.07 -6.88
C ARG A 194 22.72 15.93 -5.80
N GLU A 195 21.49 15.58 -5.39
CA GLU A 195 20.79 16.22 -4.28
C GLU A 195 21.57 16.05 -2.97
N ALA A 196 22.00 14.84 -2.66
CA ALA A 196 22.84 14.58 -1.49
C ALA A 196 24.14 15.40 -1.45
N LYS A 197 24.79 15.59 -2.61
CA LYS A 197 25.96 16.48 -2.70
C LYS A 197 25.61 17.94 -2.45
N SER A 198 24.43 18.38 -2.87
CA SER A 198 23.93 19.74 -2.61
C SER A 198 23.61 19.95 -1.13
N GLU A 199 23.05 18.95 -0.45
CA GLU A 199 22.83 18.96 1.01
C GLU A 199 24.15 19.14 1.76
N ILE A 200 25.18 18.35 1.40
CA ILE A 200 26.52 18.47 2.03
C ILE A 200 27.18 19.82 1.73
N LYS A 201 27.07 20.34 0.51
CA LYS A 201 27.62 21.66 0.15
C LYS A 201 26.97 22.79 0.94
N ALA A 202 25.68 22.69 1.20
CA ALA A 202 24.97 23.70 2.00
C ALA A 202 25.45 23.72 3.45
N LEU A 203 25.81 22.56 4.01
CA LEU A 203 26.33 22.45 5.36
C LEU A 203 27.80 22.86 5.52
N PHE A 204 28.62 22.63 4.48
CA PHE A 204 30.07 22.82 4.49
C PHE A 204 30.50 23.74 3.33
N SER A 205 30.11 25.00 3.42
CA SER A 205 30.51 26.02 2.43
C SER A 205 32.05 26.17 2.38
N GLY A 206 32.62 26.04 1.19
CA GLY A 206 34.05 26.19 0.97
C GLY A 206 34.89 24.90 1.10
N ALA A 207 34.31 23.79 1.57
CA ALA A 207 34.99 22.50 1.57
C ALA A 207 34.72 21.69 0.29
N THR A 208 35.69 20.84 -0.10
CA THR A 208 35.44 19.84 -1.16
C THR A 208 34.32 18.89 -0.68
N PRO A 209 33.23 18.74 -1.42
CA PRO A 209 32.13 17.90 -0.95
C PRO A 209 32.54 16.45 -0.80
N PHE A 210 31.94 15.75 0.17
CA PHE A 210 32.06 14.30 0.29
C PHE A 210 31.65 13.62 -1.02
N SER A 211 32.43 12.62 -1.48
CA SER A 211 32.30 12.10 -2.84
C SER A 211 30.99 11.37 -3.12
N THR A 212 30.49 10.60 -2.14
CA THR A 212 29.36 9.68 -2.30
C THR A 212 28.34 9.76 -1.16
N PRO A 213 27.81 10.94 -0.81
CA PRO A 213 26.78 11.04 0.20
C PRO A 213 25.48 10.38 -0.29
N LYS A 214 24.66 9.89 0.62
CA LYS A 214 23.30 9.44 0.32
C LYS A 214 22.30 10.53 0.69
N PRO A 215 21.20 10.69 -0.06
CA PRO A 215 20.19 11.72 0.24
C PRO A 215 19.44 11.39 1.52
N GLU A 216 19.12 12.40 2.31
CA GLU A 216 18.43 12.22 3.58
C GLU A 216 17.06 11.56 3.40
N ARG A 217 16.31 11.88 2.34
CA ARG A 217 15.00 11.27 2.05
C ARG A 217 15.06 9.74 1.85
N LEU A 218 16.18 9.21 1.32
CA LEU A 218 16.39 7.78 1.21
C LEU A 218 16.55 7.15 2.59
N LEU A 219 17.40 7.73 3.44
CA LEU A 219 17.63 7.25 4.80
C LEU A 219 16.40 7.42 5.68
N GLU A 220 15.63 8.50 5.52
CA GLU A 220 14.33 8.70 6.17
C GLU A 220 13.41 7.48 5.93
N ARG A 221 13.26 7.07 4.68
CA ARG A 221 12.42 5.91 4.33
C ARG A 221 12.95 4.60 4.92
N ILE A 222 14.26 4.36 4.84
CA ILE A 222 14.89 3.16 5.40
C ILE A 222 14.69 3.10 6.93
N ILE A 223 14.98 4.20 7.62
CA ILE A 223 14.86 4.30 9.08
C ILE A 223 13.39 4.20 9.52
N HIS A 224 12.47 4.82 8.78
CA HIS A 224 11.03 4.71 9.06
C HIS A 224 10.55 3.26 8.98
N ILE A 225 10.94 2.53 7.95
CA ILE A 225 10.50 1.14 7.72
C ILE A 225 11.07 0.20 8.78
N GLY A 226 12.33 0.41 9.20
CA GLY A 226 13.08 -0.52 10.05
C GLY A 226 13.12 -0.17 11.52
N SER A 227 12.57 0.97 11.96
CA SER A 227 12.68 1.42 13.36
C SER A 227 11.54 2.34 13.80
N ASN A 228 11.37 2.46 15.11
CA ASN A 228 10.44 3.38 15.75
C ASN A 228 11.18 4.52 16.49
N PRO A 229 10.53 5.64 16.80
CA PRO A 229 11.09 6.65 17.68
C PRO A 229 11.61 6.04 18.98
N GLY A 230 12.83 6.44 19.40
CA GLY A 230 13.52 5.89 20.57
C GLY A 230 14.36 4.62 20.32
N ASP A 231 14.21 3.93 19.19
CA ASP A 231 15.08 2.81 18.80
C ASP A 231 16.52 3.27 18.53
N ILE A 232 17.46 2.33 18.50
CA ILE A 232 18.86 2.59 18.19
C ILE A 232 19.14 2.23 16.73
N VAL A 233 19.64 3.21 15.97
CA VAL A 233 20.15 3.03 14.61
C VAL A 233 21.68 2.95 14.65
N LEU A 234 22.25 1.86 14.15
CA LEU A 234 23.70 1.67 14.05
C LEU A 234 24.15 1.83 12.60
N ASP A 235 25.15 2.68 12.37
CA ASP A 235 25.85 2.80 11.09
C ASP A 235 27.37 2.68 11.32
N VAL A 236 27.96 1.58 10.87
CA VAL A 236 29.39 1.31 11.03
C VAL A 236 30.27 1.85 9.90
N PHE A 237 29.66 2.52 8.91
CA PHE A 237 30.33 3.16 7.78
C PHE A 237 29.81 4.57 7.57
N ALA A 238 29.92 5.42 8.58
CA ALA A 238 29.24 6.72 8.68
C ALA A 238 29.43 7.65 7.48
N GLY A 239 30.61 7.65 6.85
CA GLY A 239 30.94 8.53 5.75
C GLY A 239 30.65 10.00 6.07
N SER A 240 29.69 10.60 5.37
CA SER A 240 29.26 11.97 5.67
C SER A 240 28.30 12.11 6.87
N GLY A 241 27.99 11.02 7.59
CA GLY A 241 27.13 11.03 8.77
C GLY A 241 25.62 11.11 8.46
N THR A 242 25.20 10.80 7.23
CA THR A 242 23.78 10.98 6.82
C THR A 242 22.82 10.13 7.64
N THR A 243 23.15 8.85 7.89
CA THR A 243 22.27 7.94 8.65
C THR A 243 22.02 8.47 10.06
N ALA A 244 23.07 8.85 10.78
CA ALA A 244 22.97 9.37 12.15
C ALA A 244 22.24 10.72 12.18
N ALA A 245 22.50 11.60 11.21
CA ALA A 245 21.78 12.87 11.06
C ALA A 245 20.27 12.66 10.89
N VAL A 246 19.87 11.76 10.01
CA VAL A 246 18.45 11.42 9.77
C VAL A 246 17.83 10.74 10.99
N ALA A 247 18.54 9.79 11.62
CA ALA A 247 18.08 9.14 12.84
C ALA A 247 17.79 10.16 13.96
N GLN A 248 18.69 11.14 14.16
CA GLN A 248 18.47 12.25 15.10
C GLN A 248 17.22 13.07 14.75
N LYS A 249 17.10 13.52 13.51
CA LYS A 249 15.96 14.30 13.01
C LYS A 249 14.62 13.56 13.13
N MET A 250 14.66 12.23 13.18
CA MET A 250 13.50 11.36 13.31
C MET A 250 13.23 10.87 14.75
N GLY A 251 13.99 11.35 15.74
CA GLY A 251 13.84 10.96 17.14
C GLY A 251 14.29 9.55 17.47
N ARG A 252 15.25 9.00 16.68
CA ARG A 252 15.93 7.74 17.01
C ARG A 252 17.23 8.06 17.72
N ARG A 253 17.65 7.15 18.61
CA ARG A 253 19.03 7.13 19.11
C ARG A 253 19.93 6.57 18.02
N TRP A 254 21.19 6.93 18.02
CA TRP A 254 22.10 6.43 17.01
C TRP A 254 23.50 6.16 17.56
N VAL A 255 24.19 5.23 16.93
CA VAL A 255 25.61 4.94 17.11
C VAL A 255 26.22 4.89 15.72
N THR A 256 27.32 5.60 15.51
CA THR A 256 27.97 5.62 14.21
C THR A 256 29.48 5.51 14.35
N CYS A 257 30.11 4.81 13.41
CA CYS A 257 31.54 4.61 13.35
C CYS A 257 32.08 5.01 11.97
N GLU A 258 33.25 5.63 11.92
CA GLU A 258 33.98 5.94 10.70
C GLU A 258 35.44 5.54 10.86
N LEU A 259 35.96 4.79 9.89
CA LEU A 259 37.33 4.26 9.94
C LEU A 259 38.35 5.37 9.69
N LEU A 260 38.07 6.30 8.76
CA LEU A 260 38.99 7.36 8.36
C LEU A 260 38.80 8.59 9.26
N GLU A 261 39.79 8.86 10.09
CA GLU A 261 39.81 10.02 10.98
C GLU A 261 39.58 11.34 10.22
N SER A 262 40.16 11.46 9.03
CA SER A 262 39.97 12.64 8.16
C SER A 262 38.50 12.82 7.73
N THR A 263 37.81 11.74 7.41
CA THR A 263 36.39 11.78 7.08
C THR A 263 35.56 12.13 8.32
N PHE A 264 35.86 11.50 9.45
CA PHE A 264 35.17 11.75 10.71
C PHE A 264 35.29 13.20 11.16
N THR A 265 36.49 13.75 11.13
CA THR A 265 36.75 15.14 11.59
C THR A 265 36.26 16.21 10.62
N THR A 266 36.27 15.91 9.31
CA THR A 266 35.86 16.87 8.29
C THR A 266 34.35 16.90 8.05
N PHE A 267 33.68 15.75 8.11
CA PHE A 267 32.27 15.63 7.72
C PHE A 267 31.39 15.05 8.81
N THR A 268 31.70 13.84 9.32
CA THR A 268 30.78 13.07 10.20
C THR A 268 30.46 13.88 11.45
N ARG A 269 31.49 14.19 12.23
CA ARG A 269 31.32 14.90 13.50
C ARG A 269 30.73 16.31 13.33
N PRO A 270 31.25 17.18 12.45
CA PRO A 270 30.71 18.53 12.31
C PRO A 270 29.25 18.55 11.79
N ARG A 271 28.85 17.57 10.96
CA ARG A 271 27.44 17.43 10.56
C ARG A 271 26.55 17.14 11.76
N LEU A 272 26.94 16.16 12.57
CA LEU A 272 26.16 15.73 13.72
C LEU A 272 26.09 16.84 14.80
N GLU A 273 27.17 17.57 15.01
CA GLU A 273 27.16 18.76 15.88
C GLU A 273 26.15 19.81 15.39
N LYS A 274 26.10 20.06 14.07
CA LYS A 274 25.10 20.99 13.49
C LYS A 274 23.68 20.49 13.68
N VAL A 275 23.41 19.21 13.44
CA VAL A 275 22.07 18.61 13.61
C VAL A 275 21.62 18.67 15.07
N LEU A 276 22.52 18.37 16.01
CA LEU A 276 22.24 18.43 17.46
C LEU A 276 21.94 19.86 17.96
N ASN A 277 22.47 20.88 17.26
CA ASN A 277 22.26 22.30 17.58
C ASN A 277 21.21 22.96 16.68
N ASP A 278 20.36 22.20 15.99
CA ASP A 278 19.31 22.69 15.05
C ASP A 278 19.87 23.62 13.95
N GLN A 279 21.11 23.40 13.53
CA GLN A 279 21.81 24.18 12.51
C GLN A 279 21.83 23.52 11.13
N ASP A 280 21.04 22.47 10.91
CA ASP A 280 20.85 21.81 9.63
C ASP A 280 19.40 21.97 9.14
N PRO A 281 19.10 23.07 8.42
CA PRO A 281 17.76 23.31 7.87
C PRO A 281 17.49 22.51 6.59
N GLY A 282 18.47 21.77 6.07
CA GLY A 282 18.41 21.03 4.82
C GLY A 282 17.76 19.67 4.92
N GLY A 283 17.80 18.91 3.80
CA GLY A 283 17.34 17.56 3.73
C GLY A 283 15.89 17.37 4.19
N ILE A 284 15.66 16.40 5.08
CA ILE A 284 14.31 16.08 5.57
C ILE A 284 13.72 17.17 6.50
N THR A 285 14.54 18.03 7.08
CA THR A 285 14.05 19.20 7.87
C THR A 285 13.27 20.13 6.95
N ARG A 286 13.83 20.48 5.79
CA ARG A 286 13.15 21.31 4.79
C ARG A 286 11.90 20.65 4.23
N THR A 287 11.97 19.37 3.86
CA THR A 287 10.83 18.66 3.28
C THR A 287 9.68 18.45 4.27
N LYS A 288 9.96 18.39 5.56
CA LYS A 288 8.91 18.41 6.60
C LYS A 288 8.21 19.77 6.65
N GLY A 289 8.95 20.88 6.60
CA GLY A 289 8.38 22.23 6.52
C GLY A 289 7.46 22.39 5.30
N GLU A 290 7.92 22.02 4.12
CA GLU A 290 7.13 22.06 2.88
C GLU A 290 5.86 21.19 2.94
N ARG A 291 5.86 20.05 3.65
CA ARG A 291 4.67 19.21 3.85
C ARG A 291 3.69 19.81 4.87
N VAL A 292 4.16 20.53 5.86
CA VAL A 292 3.30 21.22 6.84
C VAL A 292 2.60 22.41 6.18
N ASP A 293 3.28 23.16 5.32
CA ASP A 293 2.68 24.25 4.54
C ASP A 293 1.65 23.76 3.51
N ALA A 294 1.76 22.50 3.05
CA ALA A 294 0.83 21.87 2.09
C ALA A 294 -0.38 21.17 2.76
N THR A 295 -0.33 20.96 4.07
CA THR A 295 -1.42 20.38 4.87
C THR A 295 -1.60 21.22 6.11
N GLU A 296 -2.73 21.94 6.22
CA GLU A 296 -3.06 22.72 7.41
C GLU A 296 -2.74 21.95 8.71
N ALA A 297 -1.76 22.49 9.42
CA ALA A 297 -1.48 22.38 10.83
C ALA A 297 -1.79 21.05 11.56
N VAL A 298 -0.81 20.19 11.64
CA VAL A 298 -0.66 19.34 12.83
C VAL A 298 0.58 19.84 13.59
N SER A 299 0.32 20.57 14.67
CA SER A 299 1.32 21.04 15.61
C SER A 299 1.99 19.85 16.30
N TYR A 300 3.25 19.62 16.02
CA TYR A 300 4.10 18.82 16.90
C TYR A 300 4.83 19.79 17.83
N THR A 301 4.30 19.93 19.04
CA THR A 301 5.04 20.52 20.16
C THR A 301 6.20 19.61 20.51
N HIS A 302 7.39 20.18 20.50
CA HIS A 302 8.61 19.56 21.00
C HIS A 302 8.49 19.24 22.50
N LEU A 303 8.92 18.06 22.88
CA LEU A 303 9.49 17.78 24.19
C LEU A 303 10.92 17.30 23.98
#